data_c95ede67052be062456ac084c8450a77
#
_entry.id   c95ede67052be062456ac084c8450a77
#
_cell.length_a   1.000
_cell.length_b   1.000
_cell.length_c   1.000
_cell.angle_alpha   90.00
_cell.angle_beta   90.00
_cell.angle_gamma   90.00
#
_symmetry.space_group_name_H-M   'P 1'
#
loop_
_entity.id
_entity.type
_entity.pdbx_description
1 polymer ?
#
loop_
_entity_poly.entity_id
_entity_poly.type
_entity_poly.pdbx_seq_one_letter_code
_entity_poly.pdbx_strand_id
1 'polypeptide(L)'
;KPRTSDNSYNNDYSNPNAKWSFKHSKESEHFVVFWDSRFGDDPNASTVPANMRVNIDDLLLKAEKFYTTNVEELGMVVTGDNKSQLDTYKMMIYLLYQTEWLATGSGYDNTVGALWVNPSTCQPVGSTIAHEIGHSFQYQTYCDNIYRGKANDNRSGFRYGYPNSNGGCGFWEQCAQWQAHQDYPSEAINSY
;
A
#
# COMPACT_ATOMS: atom_id res chain seq x y z
N LYS A 1 3.46 -5.52 -13.67
CA LYS A 1 3.90 -4.30 -12.98
C LYS A 1 3.50 -3.09 -13.81
N PRO A 2 2.84 -2.07 -13.23
CA PRO A 2 2.53 -0.82 -13.93
C PRO A 2 3.81 -0.09 -14.34
N ARG A 3 3.75 0.64 -15.44
CA ARG A 3 4.81 1.59 -15.78
C ARG A 3 4.59 2.89 -15.02
N THR A 4 5.66 3.49 -14.53
CA THR A 4 5.60 4.85 -14.00
C THR A 4 5.80 5.86 -15.12
N SER A 5 5.02 6.92 -15.10
CA SER A 5 5.22 8.10 -15.95
C SER A 5 6.20 9.10 -15.33
N ASP A 6 6.52 8.93 -14.06
CA ASP A 6 7.42 9.78 -13.31
C ASP A 6 8.83 9.22 -13.31
N ASN A 7 9.79 9.98 -13.81
CA ASN A 7 11.21 9.59 -13.83
C ASN A 7 11.80 9.37 -12.43
N SER A 8 11.20 9.94 -11.38
CA SER A 8 11.63 9.69 -10.00
C SER A 8 11.38 8.24 -9.56
N TYR A 9 10.44 7.57 -10.19
CA TYR A 9 10.13 6.15 -10.00
C TYR A 9 10.68 5.27 -11.14
N ASN A 10 11.47 5.83 -12.04
CA ASN A 10 12.06 5.07 -13.13
C ASN A 10 13.07 4.07 -12.57
N ASN A 11 12.58 2.87 -12.31
CA ASN A 11 13.33 1.78 -11.73
C ASN A 11 13.21 0.55 -12.64
N ASP A 12 14.33 0.00 -13.01
CA ASP A 12 14.38 -1.27 -13.73
C ASP A 12 14.31 -2.42 -12.75
N TYR A 13 13.12 -2.95 -12.54
CA TYR A 13 12.88 -4.06 -11.61
C TYR A 13 13.53 -5.37 -12.06
N SER A 14 13.94 -5.50 -13.32
CA SER A 14 14.69 -6.65 -13.82
C SER A 14 16.18 -6.55 -13.49
N ASN A 15 16.68 -5.36 -13.19
CA ASN A 15 18.06 -5.16 -12.74
C ASN A 15 18.19 -5.56 -11.26
N PRO A 16 18.94 -6.62 -10.92
CA PRO A 16 19.06 -7.10 -9.55
C PRO A 16 19.80 -6.11 -8.62
N ASN A 17 20.50 -5.13 -9.20
CA ASN A 17 21.22 -4.09 -8.45
C ASN A 17 20.39 -2.79 -8.30
N ALA A 18 19.22 -2.71 -8.89
CA ALA A 18 18.32 -1.59 -8.67
C ALA A 18 17.82 -1.55 -7.22
N LYS A 19 17.46 -0.36 -6.75
CA LYS A 19 16.91 -0.18 -5.41
C LYS A 19 15.72 -1.10 -5.16
N TRP A 20 14.82 -1.20 -6.14
CA TRP A 20 13.67 -2.08 -6.17
C TRP A 20 13.85 -3.06 -7.32
N SER A 21 13.86 -4.35 -7.02
CA SER A 21 14.04 -5.38 -8.05
C SER A 21 13.22 -6.63 -7.74
N PHE A 22 12.97 -7.45 -8.75
CA PHE A 22 12.35 -8.76 -8.52
C PHE A 22 13.21 -9.69 -7.66
N LYS A 23 14.53 -9.47 -7.62
CA LYS A 23 15.42 -10.17 -6.69
C LYS A 23 15.09 -9.84 -5.23
N HIS A 24 14.70 -8.62 -4.96
CA HIS A 24 14.38 -8.11 -3.63
C HIS A 24 12.86 -7.93 -3.51
N SER A 25 12.12 -9.01 -3.78
CA SER A 25 10.66 -9.00 -3.68
C SER A 25 10.12 -10.36 -3.26
N LYS A 26 8.90 -10.34 -2.72
CA LYS A 26 8.09 -11.53 -2.44
C LYS A 26 6.63 -11.22 -2.74
N GLU A 27 5.92 -12.23 -3.25
CA GLU A 27 4.52 -12.09 -3.64
C GLU A 27 3.62 -12.98 -2.80
N SER A 28 2.39 -12.51 -2.59
CA SER A 28 1.22 -13.30 -2.21
C SER A 28 0.19 -13.29 -3.35
N GLU A 29 -1.04 -13.66 -3.08
CA GLU A 29 -2.08 -13.70 -4.10
C GLU A 29 -2.37 -12.30 -4.68
N HIS A 30 -2.54 -11.28 -3.82
CA HIS A 30 -2.96 -9.94 -4.22
C HIS A 30 -1.89 -8.86 -4.06
N PHE A 31 -0.76 -9.17 -3.40
CA PHE A 31 0.30 -8.22 -3.12
C PHE A 31 1.66 -8.66 -3.63
N VAL A 32 2.51 -7.66 -3.85
CA VAL A 32 3.96 -7.82 -3.98
C VAL A 32 4.65 -6.84 -3.05
N VAL A 33 5.54 -7.35 -2.20
CA VAL A 33 6.45 -6.53 -1.40
C VAL A 33 7.77 -6.40 -2.15
N PHE A 34 8.23 -5.18 -2.35
CA PHE A 34 9.60 -4.85 -2.75
C PHE A 34 10.33 -4.27 -1.56
N TRP A 35 11.52 -4.72 -1.27
CA TRP A 35 12.36 -4.10 -0.24
C TRP A 35 13.61 -3.50 -0.85
N ASP A 36 14.09 -2.41 -0.22
CA ASP A 36 15.32 -1.72 -0.63
C ASP A 36 16.50 -2.70 -0.64
N SER A 37 17.29 -2.69 -1.69
CA SER A 37 18.42 -3.60 -1.89
C SER A 37 19.44 -3.59 -0.75
N ARG A 38 19.44 -2.54 0.08
CA ARG A 38 20.29 -2.44 1.28
C ARG A 38 19.94 -3.44 2.38
N PHE A 39 18.76 -4.02 2.36
CA PHE A 39 18.41 -5.14 3.25
C PHE A 39 19.13 -6.45 2.88
N GLY A 40 19.66 -6.55 1.67
CA GLY A 40 20.14 -7.82 1.12
C GLY A 40 19.00 -8.73 0.67
N ASP A 41 19.26 -10.03 0.72
CA ASP A 41 18.30 -11.01 0.18
C ASP A 41 17.11 -11.28 1.13
N ASP A 42 17.24 -10.99 2.44
CA ASP A 42 16.19 -11.19 3.43
C ASP A 42 16.16 -10.03 4.44
N PRO A 43 15.09 -9.22 4.46
CA PRO A 43 14.91 -8.16 5.45
C PRO A 43 14.85 -8.62 6.90
N ASN A 44 14.60 -9.90 7.16
CA ASN A 44 14.57 -10.46 8.51
C ASN A 44 15.88 -11.13 8.92
N ALA A 45 16.89 -11.15 8.06
CA ALA A 45 18.18 -11.79 8.36
C ALA A 45 18.86 -11.21 9.60
N SER A 46 19.64 -12.04 10.31
CA SER A 46 20.40 -11.60 11.49
C SER A 46 21.46 -10.53 11.18
N THR A 47 21.86 -10.39 9.92
CA THR A 47 22.77 -9.34 9.42
C THR A 47 22.12 -7.97 9.34
N VAL A 48 20.78 -7.90 9.29
CA VAL A 48 20.04 -6.64 9.35
C VAL A 48 19.96 -6.17 10.81
N PRO A 49 20.17 -4.89 11.12
CA PRO A 49 20.00 -4.36 12.47
C PRO A 49 18.63 -4.71 13.05
N ALA A 50 18.55 -5.10 14.31
CA ALA A 50 17.33 -5.62 14.93
C ALA A 50 16.12 -4.68 14.79
N ASN A 51 16.34 -3.37 14.92
CA ASN A 51 15.31 -2.34 14.75
C ASN A 51 14.93 -2.08 13.29
N MET A 52 15.58 -2.77 12.35
CA MET A 52 15.31 -2.67 10.92
C MET A 52 14.75 -3.95 10.34
N ARG A 53 14.68 -5.05 11.12
CA ARG A 53 14.21 -6.33 10.61
C ARG A 53 12.72 -6.32 10.37
N VAL A 54 12.30 -6.87 9.24
CA VAL A 54 10.89 -7.04 8.90
C VAL A 54 10.62 -8.46 8.43
N ASN A 55 9.64 -9.10 9.03
CA ASN A 55 9.16 -10.39 8.57
C ASN A 55 8.20 -10.16 7.39
N ILE A 56 8.68 -10.42 6.18
CA ILE A 56 7.92 -10.22 4.94
C ILE A 56 6.72 -11.17 4.85
N ASP A 57 6.82 -12.38 5.41
CA ASP A 57 5.71 -13.34 5.41
C ASP A 57 4.56 -12.85 6.30
N ASP A 58 4.87 -12.31 7.47
CA ASP A 58 3.87 -11.72 8.35
C ASP A 58 3.22 -10.48 7.70
N LEU A 59 4.01 -9.64 7.04
CA LEU A 59 3.51 -8.48 6.32
C LEU A 59 2.54 -8.88 5.20
N LEU A 60 2.91 -9.86 4.38
CA LEU A 60 2.06 -10.36 3.30
C LEU A 60 0.79 -11.05 3.83
N LEU A 61 0.94 -11.89 4.87
CA LEU A 61 -0.21 -12.56 5.49
C LEU A 61 -1.27 -11.56 5.98
N LYS A 62 -0.82 -10.51 6.64
CA LYS A 62 -1.72 -9.45 7.13
C LYS A 62 -2.26 -8.58 6.02
N ALA A 63 -1.47 -8.29 4.99
CA ALA A 63 -1.93 -7.57 3.82
C ALA A 63 -3.08 -8.32 3.10
N GLU A 64 -2.99 -9.65 2.98
CA GLU A 64 -4.07 -10.47 2.42
C GLU A 64 -5.33 -10.39 3.29
N LYS A 65 -5.21 -10.40 4.61
CA LYS A 65 -6.34 -10.19 5.50
C LYS A 65 -7.00 -8.83 5.25
N PHE A 66 -6.21 -7.76 5.10
CA PHE A 66 -6.73 -6.43 4.79
C PHE A 66 -7.39 -6.36 3.40
N TYR A 67 -6.90 -7.16 2.45
CA TYR A 67 -7.55 -7.33 1.15
C TYR A 67 -8.94 -7.93 1.32
N THR A 68 -9.06 -9.05 2.02
CA THR A 68 -10.35 -9.68 2.31
C THR A 68 -11.31 -8.67 2.94
N THR A 69 -10.89 -7.98 3.98
CA THR A 69 -11.72 -6.96 4.65
C THR A 69 -12.18 -5.87 3.66
N ASN A 70 -11.27 -5.29 2.90
CA ASN A 70 -11.59 -4.11 2.07
C ASN A 70 -12.31 -4.46 0.76
N VAL A 71 -11.98 -5.60 0.14
CA VAL A 71 -12.54 -6.00 -1.16
C VAL A 71 -13.76 -6.89 -0.99
N GLU A 72 -13.65 -7.96 -0.19
CA GLU A 72 -14.68 -8.98 -0.11
C GLU A 72 -15.78 -8.59 0.90
N GLU A 73 -15.43 -8.06 2.07
CA GLU A 73 -16.38 -7.75 3.13
C GLU A 73 -16.99 -6.34 2.98
N LEU A 74 -16.13 -5.32 2.76
CA LEU A 74 -16.56 -3.92 2.68
C LEU A 74 -16.95 -3.49 1.26
N GLY A 75 -16.50 -4.21 0.23
CA GLY A 75 -16.79 -3.86 -1.16
C GLY A 75 -16.20 -2.51 -1.59
N MET A 76 -15.08 -2.07 -0.99
CA MET A 76 -14.40 -0.82 -1.34
C MET A 76 -13.93 -0.82 -2.79
N VAL A 77 -13.53 -1.98 -3.29
CA VAL A 77 -13.13 -2.21 -4.68
C VAL A 77 -13.92 -3.40 -5.21
N VAL A 78 -14.46 -3.26 -6.41
CA VAL A 78 -15.19 -4.33 -7.07
C VAL A 78 -14.30 -4.98 -8.10
N THR A 79 -13.91 -6.21 -7.86
CA THR A 79 -13.08 -7.04 -8.74
C THR A 79 -13.90 -8.01 -9.58
N GLY A 80 -13.25 -8.69 -10.51
CA GLY A 80 -13.88 -9.63 -11.45
C GLY A 80 -14.42 -8.97 -12.71
N ASP A 81 -14.46 -9.71 -13.80
CA ASP A 81 -14.96 -9.27 -15.11
C ASP A 81 -14.30 -7.97 -15.65
N ASN A 82 -13.00 -7.78 -15.38
CA ASN A 82 -12.25 -6.57 -15.74
C ASN A 82 -12.84 -5.27 -15.16
N LYS A 83 -13.42 -5.35 -13.98
CA LYS A 83 -13.98 -4.17 -13.29
C LYS A 83 -12.93 -3.36 -12.56
N SER A 84 -11.83 -3.99 -12.18
CA SER A 84 -10.72 -3.37 -11.48
C SER A 84 -9.38 -3.66 -12.17
N GLN A 85 -8.44 -2.77 -12.02
CA GLN A 85 -7.04 -3.03 -12.36
C GLN A 85 -6.43 -4.14 -11.49
N LEU A 86 -7.03 -4.44 -10.32
CA LEU A 86 -6.66 -5.58 -9.47
C LEU A 86 -6.96 -6.94 -10.11
N ASP A 87 -7.81 -6.99 -11.13
CA ASP A 87 -8.02 -8.20 -11.93
C ASP A 87 -6.78 -8.58 -12.77
N THR A 88 -5.84 -7.66 -12.90
CA THR A 88 -4.62 -7.83 -13.71
C THR A 88 -3.34 -7.64 -12.90
N TYR A 89 -3.34 -6.72 -11.93
CA TYR A 89 -2.15 -6.30 -11.20
C TYR A 89 -2.30 -6.51 -9.70
N LYS A 90 -1.20 -6.88 -9.05
CA LYS A 90 -1.10 -6.90 -7.59
C LYS A 90 -0.84 -5.51 -7.04
N MET A 91 -1.36 -5.23 -5.87
CA MET A 91 -0.98 -4.04 -5.10
C MET A 91 0.48 -4.14 -4.65
N MET A 92 1.14 -3.01 -4.50
CA MET A 92 2.58 -2.97 -4.20
C MET A 92 2.84 -2.40 -2.82
N ILE A 93 3.76 -3.02 -2.10
CA ILE A 93 4.28 -2.52 -0.82
C ILE A 93 5.78 -2.30 -0.99
N TYR A 94 6.26 -1.11 -0.64
CA TYR A 94 7.65 -0.72 -0.71
C TYR A 94 8.21 -0.56 0.71
N LEU A 95 9.12 -1.45 1.10
CA LEU A 95 9.81 -1.39 2.37
C LEU A 95 11.11 -0.60 2.23
N LEU A 96 11.14 0.60 2.80
CA LEU A 96 12.29 1.51 2.75
C LEU A 96 13.33 1.16 3.80
N TYR A 97 14.60 1.23 3.45
CA TYR A 97 15.71 1.08 4.39
C TYR A 97 16.01 2.43 5.07
N GLN A 98 15.23 2.74 6.09
CA GLN A 98 15.37 3.98 6.88
C GLN A 98 14.80 3.78 8.29
N THR A 99 15.32 4.56 9.23
CA THR A 99 14.85 4.59 10.63
C THR A 99 13.78 5.64 10.87
N GLU A 100 13.72 6.68 10.03
CA GLU A 100 12.66 7.69 10.11
C GLU A 100 11.32 7.04 9.83
N TRP A 101 10.35 7.36 10.69
CA TRP A 101 9.00 6.83 10.57
C TRP A 101 8.38 7.25 9.24
N LEU A 102 7.84 6.30 8.53
CA LEU A 102 7.05 6.51 7.34
C LEU A 102 6.03 5.38 7.17
N ALA A 103 4.78 5.77 7.05
CA ALA A 103 3.75 4.93 6.47
C ALA A 103 2.88 5.82 5.57
N THR A 104 2.71 5.44 4.32
CA THR A 104 1.92 6.21 3.36
C THR A 104 1.21 5.29 2.39
N GLY A 105 -0.11 5.23 2.50
CA GLY A 105 -0.98 4.58 1.54
C GLY A 105 -1.37 5.54 0.41
N SER A 106 -1.16 5.11 -0.80
CA SER A 106 -1.46 5.87 -2.01
C SER A 106 -1.60 4.91 -3.20
N GLY A 107 -1.03 5.25 -4.34
CA GLY A 107 -1.03 4.41 -5.51
C GLY A 107 0.16 4.63 -6.43
N TYR A 108 0.24 3.74 -7.41
CA TYR A 108 1.32 3.69 -8.36
C TYR A 108 0.78 3.82 -9.78
N ASP A 109 1.28 4.85 -10.47
CA ASP A 109 1.02 5.10 -11.91
C ASP A 109 -0.47 5.17 -12.30
N ASN A 110 -1.33 5.67 -11.40
CA ASN A 110 -2.79 5.69 -11.57
C ASN A 110 -3.38 4.32 -11.98
N THR A 111 -2.73 3.25 -11.58
CA THR A 111 -3.10 1.88 -11.96
C THR A 111 -3.47 1.03 -10.75
N VAL A 112 -2.61 1.01 -9.73
CA VAL A 112 -2.85 0.20 -8.52
C VAL A 112 -2.56 0.97 -7.25
N GLY A 113 -3.23 0.58 -6.18
CA GLY A 113 -2.88 0.99 -4.84
C GLY A 113 -1.46 0.54 -4.48
N ALA A 114 -0.76 1.38 -3.73
CA ALA A 114 0.59 1.08 -3.26
C ALA A 114 0.83 1.70 -1.89
N LEU A 115 1.73 1.08 -1.14
CA LEU A 115 2.08 1.44 0.23
C LEU A 115 3.59 1.61 0.35
N TRP A 116 4.03 2.66 1.00
CA TRP A 116 5.43 2.91 1.36
C TRP A 116 5.56 2.88 2.87
N VAL A 117 6.44 2.04 3.39
CA VAL A 117 6.63 1.82 4.83
C VAL A 117 8.10 1.77 5.20
N ASN A 118 8.40 2.12 6.43
CA ASN A 118 9.69 1.83 7.05
C ASN A 118 9.57 0.67 8.05
N PRO A 119 10.68 0.06 8.50
CA PRO A 119 10.66 -1.10 9.38
C PRO A 119 9.87 -0.90 10.68
N SER A 120 9.93 0.27 11.31
CA SER A 120 9.27 0.49 12.60
C SER A 120 7.74 0.37 12.53
N THR A 121 7.15 0.62 11.35
CA THR A 121 5.70 0.47 11.14
C THR A 121 5.27 -0.98 10.92
N CYS A 122 6.24 -1.88 10.71
CA CYS A 122 6.04 -3.31 10.53
C CYS A 122 6.50 -4.15 11.75
N GLN A 123 6.70 -3.52 12.92
CA GLN A 123 7.22 -4.14 14.13
C GLN A 123 6.34 -3.86 15.36
N PRO A 124 5.17 -4.50 15.51
CA PRO A 124 4.53 -5.48 14.62
C PRO A 124 3.77 -4.84 13.45
N VAL A 125 3.43 -5.63 12.45
CA VAL A 125 2.42 -5.24 11.45
C VAL A 125 1.06 -5.19 12.16
N GLY A 126 0.43 -4.02 12.18
CA GLY A 126 -0.78 -3.76 12.95
C GLY A 126 -1.68 -2.73 12.30
N SER A 127 -2.46 -2.02 13.12
CA SER A 127 -3.46 -1.04 12.67
C SER A 127 -2.89 0.08 11.81
N THR A 128 -1.65 0.52 12.04
CA THR A 128 -0.98 1.50 11.19
C THR A 128 -0.91 1.03 9.74
N ILE A 129 -0.48 -0.22 9.52
CA ILE A 129 -0.44 -0.79 8.17
C ILE A 129 -1.84 -0.99 7.61
N ALA A 130 -2.80 -1.41 8.42
CA ALA A 130 -4.20 -1.55 8.00
C ALA A 130 -4.80 -0.21 7.57
N HIS A 131 -4.51 0.88 8.30
CA HIS A 131 -4.91 2.23 7.96
C HIS A 131 -4.34 2.69 6.63
N GLU A 132 -3.05 2.54 6.43
CA GLU A 132 -2.38 2.99 5.22
C GLU A 132 -2.74 2.13 3.99
N ILE A 133 -2.97 0.83 4.18
CA ILE A 133 -3.55 -0.02 3.14
C ILE A 133 -4.99 0.44 2.81
N GLY A 134 -5.75 0.90 3.81
CA GLY A 134 -7.05 1.53 3.59
C GLY A 134 -6.97 2.67 2.59
N HIS A 135 -6.01 3.57 2.73
CA HIS A 135 -5.75 4.63 1.74
C HIS A 135 -5.39 4.07 0.36
N SER A 136 -4.65 2.96 0.30
CA SER A 136 -4.31 2.32 -0.98
C SER A 136 -5.55 1.77 -1.68
N PHE A 137 -6.54 1.26 -0.95
CA PHE A 137 -7.83 0.85 -1.52
C PHE A 137 -8.69 2.05 -1.95
N GLN A 138 -8.68 3.14 -1.20
CA GLN A 138 -9.32 4.40 -1.63
C GLN A 138 -8.72 4.89 -2.95
N TYR A 139 -7.39 4.83 -3.07
CA TYR A 139 -6.71 5.16 -4.32
C TYR A 139 -7.04 4.18 -5.44
N GLN A 140 -7.20 2.89 -5.14
CA GLN A 140 -7.61 1.89 -6.13
C GLN A 140 -8.98 2.22 -6.72
N THR A 141 -9.92 2.69 -5.91
CA THR A 141 -11.23 3.16 -6.40
C THR A 141 -11.08 4.27 -7.45
N TYR A 142 -10.16 5.19 -7.23
CA TYR A 142 -9.84 6.23 -8.21
C TYR A 142 -9.20 5.65 -9.48
N CYS A 143 -8.23 4.74 -9.36
CA CYS A 143 -7.61 4.07 -10.51
C CYS A 143 -8.64 3.36 -11.37
N ASP A 144 -9.56 2.64 -10.74
CA ASP A 144 -10.60 1.87 -11.43
C ASP A 144 -11.64 2.78 -12.09
N ASN A 145 -11.91 3.95 -11.52
CA ASN A 145 -12.76 4.96 -12.17
C ASN A 145 -12.10 5.53 -13.42
N ILE A 146 -10.79 5.78 -13.39
CA ILE A 146 -10.03 6.17 -14.60
C ILE A 146 -10.07 5.05 -15.64
N TYR A 147 -9.75 3.84 -15.22
CA TYR A 147 -9.72 2.66 -16.08
C TYR A 147 -11.04 2.44 -16.82
N ARG A 148 -12.15 2.66 -16.13
CA ARG A 148 -13.50 2.54 -16.69
C ARG A 148 -14.00 3.81 -17.41
N GLY A 149 -13.16 4.82 -17.55
CA GLY A 149 -13.53 6.11 -18.18
C GLY A 149 -14.59 6.91 -17.41
N LYS A 150 -14.75 6.64 -16.10
CA LYS A 150 -15.76 7.31 -15.26
C LYS A 150 -15.23 8.53 -14.52
N ALA A 151 -13.92 8.69 -14.39
CA ALA A 151 -13.28 9.81 -13.75
C ALA A 151 -12.36 10.51 -14.72
N ASN A 152 -12.48 11.80 -14.78
CA ASN A 152 -11.60 12.71 -15.52
C ASN A 152 -10.92 13.73 -14.60
N ASP A 153 -11.22 13.70 -13.33
CA ASP A 153 -10.45 14.39 -12.32
C ASP A 153 -9.71 13.37 -11.45
N ASN A 154 -8.59 13.79 -10.93
CA ASN A 154 -7.65 12.92 -10.24
C ASN A 154 -8.01 12.66 -8.77
N ARG A 155 -9.29 12.75 -8.36
CA ARG A 155 -9.64 12.67 -6.93
C ARG A 155 -10.97 12.01 -6.59
N SER A 156 -11.73 11.63 -7.59
CA SER A 156 -12.99 10.92 -7.37
C SER A 156 -12.75 9.61 -6.61
N GLY A 157 -13.24 9.53 -5.40
CA GLY A 157 -13.10 8.36 -4.51
C GLY A 157 -11.85 8.37 -3.65
N PHE A 158 -10.86 9.21 -3.95
CA PHE A 158 -9.64 9.34 -3.18
C PHE A 158 -9.47 10.77 -2.69
N ARG A 159 -9.09 10.94 -1.44
CA ARG A 159 -8.91 12.26 -0.81
C ARG A 159 -10.14 13.16 -0.91
N TYR A 160 -11.33 12.63 -0.70
CA TYR A 160 -12.53 13.44 -0.65
C TYR A 160 -12.37 14.61 0.33
N GLY A 161 -12.61 15.83 -0.16
CA GLY A 161 -12.38 17.05 0.61
C GLY A 161 -10.97 17.63 0.51
N TYR A 162 -10.05 16.93 -0.17
CA TYR A 162 -8.72 17.44 -0.48
C TYR A 162 -8.72 17.97 -1.93
N PRO A 163 -8.09 19.04 -2.29
CA PRO A 163 -6.92 19.70 -1.73
C PRO A 163 -7.10 21.17 -1.46
N ASN A 164 -8.30 21.69 -1.56
CA ASN A 164 -8.44 23.14 -1.73
C ASN A 164 -8.32 23.82 -0.40
N SER A 165 -7.61 23.18 0.48
CA SER A 165 -7.29 23.89 1.62
C SER A 165 -7.33 23.19 2.92
N ASN A 166 -6.81 23.59 3.70
CA ASN A 166 -6.91 23.97 5.11
C ASN A 166 -7.73 23.02 6.03
N GLY A 167 -8.02 21.79 5.68
CA GLY A 167 -8.75 20.90 6.56
C GLY A 167 -9.44 19.73 5.88
N GLY A 168 -9.15 19.50 4.62
CA GLY A 168 -9.86 18.54 3.81
C GLY A 168 -9.52 17.06 4.02
N CYS A 169 -8.53 16.73 4.85
CA CYS A 169 -8.10 15.34 4.99
C CYS A 169 -8.99 14.52 5.94
N GLY A 170 -9.83 15.15 6.75
CA GLY A 170 -10.51 14.49 7.85
C GLY A 170 -11.39 13.31 7.44
N PHE A 171 -12.07 13.37 6.32
CA PHE A 171 -13.00 12.31 5.94
C PHE A 171 -12.28 11.06 5.44
N TRP A 172 -11.31 11.19 4.55
CA TRP A 172 -10.59 10.03 4.02
C TRP A 172 -9.67 9.38 5.06
N GLU A 173 -9.12 10.16 5.97
CA GLU A 173 -8.39 9.66 7.14
C GLU A 173 -9.32 8.86 8.08
N GLN A 174 -10.49 9.41 8.37
CA GLN A 174 -11.48 8.72 9.20
C GLN A 174 -11.96 7.42 8.54
N CYS A 175 -12.14 7.41 7.21
CA CYS A 175 -12.46 6.20 6.48
C CYS A 175 -11.35 5.15 6.61
N ALA A 176 -10.08 5.53 6.42
CA ALA A 176 -8.97 4.60 6.57
C ALA A 176 -8.85 4.07 8.00
N GLN A 177 -9.09 4.94 9.00
CA GLN A 177 -9.12 4.54 10.40
C GLN A 177 -10.28 3.55 10.68
N TRP A 178 -11.45 3.80 10.11
CA TRP A 178 -12.59 2.89 10.20
C TRP A 178 -12.29 1.56 9.51
N GLN A 179 -11.66 1.55 8.35
CA GLN A 179 -11.23 0.34 7.65
C GLN A 179 -10.25 -0.48 8.52
N ALA A 180 -9.26 0.18 9.13
CA ALA A 180 -8.31 -0.47 10.04
C ALA A 180 -9.00 -1.05 11.27
N HIS A 181 -10.02 -0.37 11.78
CA HIS A 181 -10.77 -0.80 12.97
C HIS A 181 -11.58 -2.08 12.74
N GLN A 182 -11.91 -2.43 11.50
CA GLN A 182 -12.55 -3.71 11.20
C GLN A 182 -11.63 -4.90 11.58
N ASP A 183 -10.33 -4.75 11.38
CA ASP A 183 -9.33 -5.77 11.69
C ASP A 183 -8.76 -5.64 13.11
N TYR A 184 -8.78 -4.44 13.68
CA TYR A 184 -8.22 -4.11 15.00
C TYR A 184 -9.22 -3.36 15.88
N PRO A 185 -10.39 -3.95 16.22
CA PRO A 185 -11.45 -3.25 16.92
C PRO A 185 -11.11 -2.87 18.38
N SER A 186 -10.10 -3.51 18.96
CA SER A 186 -9.65 -3.23 20.33
C SER A 186 -8.56 -2.17 20.41
N GLU A 187 -7.98 -1.75 19.29
CA GLU A 187 -6.98 -0.71 19.29
C GLU A 187 -7.65 0.67 19.39
N ALA A 188 -7.03 1.56 20.17
CA ALA A 188 -7.54 2.92 20.31
C ALA A 188 -7.51 3.64 18.94
N ILE A 189 -8.61 4.29 18.61
CA ILE A 189 -8.66 5.20 17.47
C ILE A 189 -7.83 6.42 17.85
N ASN A 190 -6.65 6.54 17.26
CA ASN A 190 -5.87 7.75 17.39
C ASN A 190 -6.57 8.85 16.57
N SER A 191 -6.88 9.96 17.22
CA SER A 191 -7.38 11.14 16.55
C SER A 191 -6.25 11.77 15.73
N TYR A 192 -6.43 11.86 14.44
CA TYR A 192 -5.58 12.65 13.55
C TYR A 192 -6.12 14.07 13.44
#